data_37e574c86f3e2f29e28078f93fcba2f9
#
_entry.id   37e574c86f3e2f29e28078f93fcba2f9
#
_cell.length_a   1.000
_cell.length_b   1.000
_cell.length_c   1.000
_cell.angle_alpha   90.00
_cell.angle_beta   90.00
_cell.angle_gamma   90.00
#
_symmetry.space_group_name_H-M   'P 1'
#
loop_
_entity.id
_entity.type
_entity.pdbx_description
1 polymer ?
#
loop_
_entity_poly.entity_id
_entity_poly.type
_entity_poly.pdbx_seq_one_letter_code
_entity_poly.pdbx_strand_id
1 'polypeptide(L)'
;SSVEQILFSKYMMYRTLYWHKGVRSATAMIKKALITALKEGLVTFDELYGIDDNEFVLLLRERKDKCGALEMVEEVEHNHLFERKAFKDYESSGVIETKGRKPGDREEMERQIWKNLSKDYPDLKEWEVIIDIPEPISFETHISVLTEDGRVEDINDSDMVFSGKVS
;
A
#
# COMPACT_ATOMS: atom_id res chain seq x y z
N SER A 1 -21.04 -22.46 0.21
CA SER A 1 -22.14 -21.55 -0.18
C SER A 1 -21.68 -20.54 -1.22
N SER A 2 -22.59 -19.83 -1.88
CA SER A 2 -22.22 -18.79 -2.86
C SER A 2 -21.46 -17.63 -2.19
N VAL A 3 -21.73 -17.35 -0.94
CA VAL A 3 -21.04 -16.32 -0.16
C VAL A 3 -19.59 -16.71 0.10
N GLU A 4 -19.32 -17.96 0.46
CA GLU A 4 -17.95 -18.47 0.63
C GLU A 4 -17.15 -18.38 -0.68
N GLN A 5 -17.77 -18.69 -1.82
CA GLN A 5 -17.12 -18.56 -3.12
C GLN A 5 -16.72 -17.10 -3.43
N ILE A 6 -17.60 -16.14 -3.10
CA ILE A 6 -17.32 -14.71 -3.27
C ILE A 6 -16.16 -14.29 -2.36
N LEU A 7 -16.18 -14.67 -1.08
CA LEU A 7 -15.13 -14.36 -0.13
C LEU A 7 -13.80 -14.99 -0.54
N PHE A 8 -13.82 -16.25 -0.96
CA PHE A 8 -12.62 -16.94 -1.47
C PHE A 8 -12.08 -16.26 -2.73
N SER A 9 -12.95 -15.90 -3.68
CA SER A 9 -12.55 -15.18 -4.90
C SER A 9 -11.92 -13.83 -4.57
N LYS A 10 -12.49 -13.09 -3.61
CA LYS A 10 -11.92 -11.84 -3.11
C LYS A 10 -10.53 -12.07 -2.52
N TYR A 11 -10.37 -13.08 -1.66
CA TYR A 11 -9.08 -13.44 -1.09
C TYR A 11 -8.04 -13.78 -2.17
N MET A 12 -8.40 -14.62 -3.13
CA MET A 12 -7.53 -14.99 -4.24
C MET A 12 -7.11 -13.77 -5.07
N MET A 13 -8.04 -12.85 -5.32
CA MET A 13 -7.76 -11.61 -6.04
C MET A 13 -6.76 -10.73 -5.25
N TYR A 14 -6.93 -10.57 -3.94
CA TYR A 14 -5.96 -9.85 -3.12
C TYR A 14 -4.59 -10.50 -3.15
N ARG A 15 -4.53 -11.82 -2.97
CA ARG A 15 -3.28 -12.57 -2.93
C ARG A 15 -2.53 -12.55 -4.26
N THR A 16 -3.23 -12.66 -5.38
CA THR A 16 -2.61 -12.80 -6.72
C THR A 16 -2.36 -11.48 -7.43
N LEU A 17 -3.22 -10.48 -7.23
CA LEU A 17 -3.12 -9.19 -7.91
C LEU A 17 -2.57 -8.11 -6.98
N TYR A 18 -3.28 -7.78 -5.91
CA TYR A 18 -2.92 -6.63 -5.07
C TYR A 18 -1.64 -6.84 -4.25
N TRP A 19 -1.31 -8.08 -3.90
CA TRP A 19 -0.08 -8.41 -3.18
C TRP A 19 1.07 -8.83 -4.10
N HIS A 20 0.84 -8.82 -5.40
CA HIS A 20 1.92 -9.05 -6.34
C HIS A 20 3.02 -7.99 -6.17
N LYS A 21 4.28 -8.44 -6.11
CA LYS A 21 5.43 -7.56 -5.82
C LYS A 21 5.50 -6.31 -6.70
N GLY A 22 5.18 -6.45 -7.99
CA GLY A 22 5.17 -5.32 -8.93
C GLY A 22 4.07 -4.30 -8.60
N VAL A 23 2.85 -4.76 -8.35
CA VAL A 23 1.73 -3.87 -7.96
C VAL A 23 2.05 -3.15 -6.65
N ARG A 24 2.63 -3.86 -5.67
CA ARG A 24 3.06 -3.26 -4.39
C ARG A 24 4.13 -2.20 -4.60
N SER A 25 5.15 -2.49 -5.43
CA SER A 25 6.20 -1.52 -5.74
C SER A 25 5.65 -0.27 -6.43
N ALA A 26 4.86 -0.43 -7.49
CA ALA A 26 4.21 0.69 -8.18
C ALA A 26 3.37 1.54 -7.22
N THR A 27 2.52 0.90 -6.42
CA THR A 27 1.68 1.59 -5.43
C THR A 27 2.51 2.36 -4.40
N ALA A 28 3.60 1.77 -3.90
CA ALA A 28 4.49 2.41 -2.93
C ALA A 28 5.20 3.63 -3.54
N MET A 29 5.67 3.53 -4.78
CA MET A 29 6.30 4.63 -5.53
C MET A 29 5.32 5.79 -5.74
N ILE A 30 4.11 5.53 -6.24
CA ILE A 30 3.09 6.56 -6.44
C ILE A 30 2.68 7.21 -5.12
N LYS A 31 2.46 6.43 -4.06
CA LYS A 31 2.14 6.96 -2.72
C LYS A 31 3.26 7.87 -2.20
N LYS A 32 4.51 7.46 -2.35
CA LYS A 32 5.66 8.27 -1.91
C LYS A 32 5.73 9.58 -2.69
N ALA A 33 5.61 9.55 -4.01
CA ALA A 33 5.59 10.73 -4.86
C ALA A 33 4.47 11.71 -4.45
N LEU A 34 3.25 11.22 -4.31
CA LEU A 34 2.09 12.02 -3.92
C LEU A 34 2.25 12.65 -2.53
N ILE A 35 2.65 11.85 -1.52
CA ILE A 35 2.84 12.35 -0.15
C ILE A 35 3.92 13.44 -0.12
N THR A 36 4.99 13.26 -0.88
CA THR A 36 6.05 14.27 -0.98
C THR A 36 5.52 15.56 -1.62
N ALA A 37 4.78 15.45 -2.73
CA ALA A 37 4.19 16.61 -3.41
C ALA A 37 3.19 17.37 -2.53
N LEU A 38 2.35 16.66 -1.76
CA LEU A 38 1.42 17.26 -0.81
C LEU A 38 2.15 18.01 0.32
N LYS A 39 3.23 17.46 0.85
CA LYS A 39 4.04 18.08 1.91
C LYS A 39 4.77 19.32 1.45
N GLU A 40 5.25 19.30 0.22
CA GLU A 40 5.92 20.45 -0.40
C GLU A 40 4.92 21.51 -0.89
N GLY A 41 3.62 21.27 -0.75
CA GLY A 41 2.57 22.18 -1.20
C GLY A 41 2.47 22.29 -2.72
N LEU A 42 3.02 21.32 -3.44
CA LEU A 42 2.96 21.29 -4.90
C LEU A 42 1.61 20.79 -5.41
N VAL A 43 0.91 20.03 -4.61
CA VAL A 43 -0.42 19.48 -4.87
C VAL A 43 -1.29 19.71 -3.65
N THR A 44 -2.55 19.99 -3.84
CA THR A 44 -3.55 20.14 -2.77
C THR A 44 -4.59 19.03 -2.84
N PHE A 45 -5.29 18.79 -1.74
CA PHE A 45 -6.38 17.81 -1.72
C PHE A 45 -7.53 18.21 -2.65
N ASP A 46 -7.77 19.51 -2.82
CA ASP A 46 -8.83 20.01 -3.69
C ASP A 46 -8.55 19.70 -5.17
N GLU A 47 -7.28 19.74 -5.58
CA GLU A 47 -6.88 19.37 -6.93
C GLU A 47 -6.99 17.88 -7.23
N LEU A 48 -6.99 17.04 -6.19
CA LEU A 48 -7.15 15.58 -6.30
C LEU A 48 -8.62 15.15 -6.32
N TYR A 49 -9.53 16.06 -5.98
CA TYR A 49 -10.93 15.71 -5.90
C TYR A 49 -11.59 15.69 -7.29
N GLY A 50 -12.14 14.54 -7.65
CA GLY A 50 -12.91 14.37 -8.89
C GLY A 50 -12.11 14.21 -10.16
N ILE A 51 -10.77 14.11 -10.09
CA ILE A 51 -9.91 13.82 -11.24
C ILE A 51 -9.87 12.31 -11.53
N ASP A 52 -9.66 11.95 -12.78
CA ASP A 52 -9.42 10.58 -13.19
C ASP A 52 -7.93 10.20 -13.13
N ASP A 53 -7.60 8.93 -13.43
CA ASP A 53 -6.22 8.42 -13.37
C ASP A 53 -5.28 9.16 -14.33
N ASN A 54 -5.74 9.55 -15.52
CA ASN A 54 -4.93 10.27 -16.50
C ASN A 54 -4.65 11.70 -16.04
N GLU A 55 -5.68 12.38 -15.54
CA GLU A 55 -5.58 13.73 -14.98
C GLU A 55 -4.65 13.73 -13.75
N PHE A 56 -4.74 12.71 -12.91
CA PHE A 56 -3.84 12.53 -11.78
C PHE A 56 -2.37 12.40 -12.20
N VAL A 57 -2.08 11.54 -13.16
CA VAL A 57 -0.71 11.36 -13.68
C VAL A 57 -0.19 12.64 -14.31
N LEU A 58 -1.03 13.33 -15.12
CA LEU A 58 -0.67 14.58 -15.76
C LEU A 58 -0.36 15.68 -14.72
N LEU A 59 -1.21 15.79 -13.69
CA LEU A 59 -1.04 16.72 -12.58
C LEU A 59 0.32 16.59 -11.90
N LEU A 60 0.75 15.36 -11.62
CA LEU A 60 2.04 15.09 -10.97
C LEU A 60 3.21 15.32 -11.94
N ARG A 61 3.06 14.90 -13.20
CA ARG A 61 4.08 15.08 -14.23
C ARG A 61 4.42 16.54 -14.52
N GLU A 62 3.42 17.42 -14.60
CA GLU A 62 3.61 18.86 -14.82
C GLU A 62 4.44 19.54 -13.71
N ARG A 63 4.58 18.89 -12.57
CA ARG A 63 5.29 19.41 -11.40
C ARG A 63 6.60 18.71 -11.11
N LYS A 64 7.04 17.77 -11.97
CA LYS A 64 8.23 16.94 -11.73
C LYS A 64 9.51 17.77 -11.55
N ASP A 65 9.65 18.86 -12.29
CA ASP A 65 10.84 19.72 -12.20
C ASP A 65 10.98 20.43 -10.84
N LYS A 66 9.92 20.43 -10.04
CA LYS A 66 9.90 21.04 -8.70
C LYS A 66 10.23 20.05 -7.58
N CYS A 67 10.06 18.75 -7.84
CA CYS A 67 10.26 17.71 -6.84
C CYS A 67 10.75 16.43 -7.51
N GLY A 68 11.98 16.01 -7.23
CA GLY A 68 12.58 14.81 -7.82
C GLY A 68 11.80 13.51 -7.52
N ALA A 69 11.07 13.44 -6.40
CA ALA A 69 10.24 12.29 -6.09
C ALA A 69 9.13 12.05 -7.14
N LEU A 70 8.72 13.07 -7.89
CA LEU A 70 7.70 12.95 -8.93
C LEU A 70 8.20 12.23 -10.19
N GLU A 71 9.53 12.04 -10.35
CA GLU A 71 10.10 11.19 -11.39
C GLU A 71 9.59 9.75 -11.27
N MET A 72 9.28 9.29 -10.06
CA MET A 72 8.73 7.94 -9.83
C MET A 72 7.42 7.69 -10.56
N VAL A 73 6.65 8.72 -10.88
CA VAL A 73 5.38 8.58 -11.62
C VAL A 73 5.67 8.12 -13.05
N GLU A 74 6.65 8.74 -13.72
CA GLU A 74 7.08 8.34 -15.07
C GLU A 74 7.73 6.95 -15.05
N GLU A 75 8.53 6.63 -14.03
CA GLU A 75 9.13 5.31 -13.88
C GLU A 75 8.07 4.21 -13.77
N VAL A 76 6.99 4.46 -13.02
CA VAL A 76 5.86 3.52 -12.93
C VAL A 76 5.14 3.36 -14.26
N GLU A 77 4.90 4.45 -15.01
CA GLU A 77 4.27 4.38 -16.34
C GLU A 77 5.11 3.56 -17.34
N HIS A 78 6.44 3.65 -17.26
CA HIS A 78 7.36 2.87 -18.09
C HIS A 78 7.65 1.48 -17.53
N ASN A 79 6.97 1.08 -16.45
CA ASN A 79 7.19 -0.20 -15.75
C ASN A 79 8.61 -0.38 -15.20
N HIS A 80 9.30 0.71 -14.89
CA HIS A 80 10.59 0.73 -14.22
C HIS A 80 10.36 0.77 -12.69
N LEU A 81 10.02 -0.35 -12.12
CA LEU A 81 9.62 -0.45 -10.74
C LEU A 81 10.82 -0.69 -9.82
N PHE A 82 10.81 -0.07 -8.66
CA PHE A 82 11.82 -0.31 -7.64
C PHE A 82 11.79 -1.77 -7.19
N GLU A 83 12.98 -2.34 -7.04
CA GLU A 83 13.12 -3.69 -6.54
C GLU A 83 13.06 -3.75 -5.02
N ARG A 84 12.39 -4.79 -4.52
CA ARG A 84 12.40 -5.09 -3.10
C ARG A 84 13.76 -5.66 -2.69
N LYS A 85 14.54 -4.93 -1.91
CA LYS A 85 15.88 -5.34 -1.43
C LYS A 85 15.85 -6.05 -0.08
N ALA A 86 14.86 -5.78 0.76
CA ALA A 86 14.68 -6.42 2.04
C ALA A 86 13.21 -6.79 2.28
N PHE A 87 12.99 -7.87 3.00
CA PHE A 87 11.68 -8.35 3.38
C PHE A 87 11.72 -8.84 4.83
N LYS A 88 10.69 -8.56 5.58
CA LYS A 88 10.50 -9.06 6.93
C LYS A 88 9.07 -9.52 7.10
N ASP A 89 8.88 -10.73 7.63
CA ASP A 89 7.55 -11.25 7.90
C ASP A 89 6.85 -10.43 8.98
N TYR A 90 5.53 -10.30 8.86
CA TYR A 90 4.67 -9.55 9.76
C TYR A 90 4.85 -9.95 11.23
N GLU A 91 4.88 -11.25 11.52
CA GLU A 91 5.03 -11.78 12.89
C GLU A 91 6.36 -11.44 13.56
N SER A 92 7.42 -11.24 12.76
CA SER A 92 8.77 -10.94 13.26
C SER A 92 9.05 -9.45 13.37
N SER A 93 8.12 -8.60 12.96
CA SER A 93 8.36 -7.16 12.74
C SER A 93 7.80 -6.23 13.81
N GLY A 94 7.27 -6.73 14.93
CA GLY A 94 6.47 -6.03 15.94
C GLY A 94 6.76 -4.54 16.22
N VAL A 95 8.05 -4.11 16.17
CA VAL A 95 8.42 -2.69 16.34
C VAL A 95 8.18 -1.89 15.06
N ILE A 96 8.42 -2.50 13.88
CA ILE A 96 8.19 -1.85 12.58
C ILE A 96 6.70 -1.69 12.35
N GLU A 97 5.91 -2.65 12.79
CA GLU A 97 4.47 -2.64 12.64
C GLU A 97 3.80 -1.49 13.41
N THR A 98 4.16 -1.28 14.66
CA THR A 98 3.56 -0.23 15.48
C THR A 98 4.04 1.17 15.13
N LYS A 99 5.33 1.34 14.84
CA LYS A 99 5.91 2.63 14.48
C LYS A 99 5.73 2.96 13.00
N GLY A 100 5.96 2.01 12.10
CA GLY A 100 5.90 2.25 10.66
C GLY A 100 4.49 2.53 10.11
N ARG A 101 3.43 2.29 10.87
CA ARG A 101 2.06 2.64 10.47
C ARG A 101 1.78 4.14 10.55
N LYS A 102 2.48 4.88 11.39
CA LYS A 102 2.38 6.34 11.42
C LYS A 102 3.24 6.94 10.30
N PRO A 103 2.68 7.79 9.44
CA PRO A 103 3.43 8.33 8.29
C PRO A 103 4.76 9.00 8.68
N GLY A 104 4.77 9.80 9.72
CA GLY A 104 5.99 10.50 10.17
C GLY A 104 7.09 9.55 10.67
N ASP A 105 6.73 8.50 11.40
CA ASP A 105 7.70 7.51 11.88
C ASP A 105 8.29 6.70 10.72
N ARG A 106 7.48 6.38 9.70
CA ARG A 106 7.94 5.68 8.49
C ARG A 106 8.98 6.50 7.74
N GLU A 107 8.71 7.76 7.52
CA GLU A 107 9.65 8.66 6.83
C GLU A 107 10.96 8.84 7.59
N GLU A 108 10.93 8.92 8.90
CA GLU A 108 12.15 8.99 9.69
C GLU A 108 12.96 7.69 9.57
N MET A 109 12.31 6.54 9.54
CA MET A 109 12.98 5.24 9.30
C MET A 109 13.58 5.20 7.88
N GLU A 110 12.85 5.63 6.85
CA GLU A 110 13.33 5.72 5.47
C GLU A 110 14.57 6.64 5.39
N ARG A 111 14.52 7.79 6.05
CA ARG A 111 15.64 8.74 6.11
C ARG A 111 16.88 8.15 6.80
N GLN A 112 16.68 7.40 7.88
CA GLN A 112 17.79 6.73 8.57
C GLN A 112 18.43 5.64 7.70
N ILE A 113 17.61 4.86 6.99
CA ILE A 113 18.11 3.87 6.02
C ILE A 113 18.87 4.56 4.91
N TRP A 114 18.33 5.61 4.31
CA TRP A 114 18.99 6.38 3.28
C TRP A 114 20.34 6.94 3.75
N LYS A 115 20.43 7.56 4.93
CA LYS A 115 21.69 8.08 5.50
C LYS A 115 22.76 7.00 5.66
N ASN A 116 22.36 5.77 5.92
CA ASN A 116 23.34 4.68 6.03
C ASN A 116 23.76 4.18 4.64
N LEU A 117 22.82 4.03 3.71
CA LEU A 117 23.09 3.51 2.37
C LEU A 117 23.81 4.54 1.48
N SER A 118 23.57 5.83 1.63
CA SER A 118 24.19 6.89 0.83
C SER A 118 25.70 6.99 0.99
N LYS A 119 26.28 6.35 2.02
CA LYS A 119 27.74 6.23 2.20
C LYS A 119 28.36 5.32 1.15
N ASP A 120 27.64 4.25 0.79
CA ASP A 120 28.09 3.25 -0.17
C ASP A 120 27.51 3.51 -1.58
N TYR A 121 26.39 4.22 -1.64
CA TYR A 121 25.65 4.57 -2.87
C TYR A 121 25.40 6.09 -2.93
N PRO A 122 26.40 6.90 -3.31
CA PRO A 122 26.31 8.37 -3.25
C PRO A 122 25.24 8.96 -4.18
N ASP A 123 24.85 8.25 -5.23
CA ASP A 123 23.81 8.69 -6.18
C ASP A 123 22.38 8.38 -5.71
N LEU A 124 22.23 7.59 -4.63
CA LEU A 124 20.94 7.22 -4.07
C LEU A 124 20.23 8.45 -3.51
N LYS A 125 19.02 8.73 -3.99
CA LYS A 125 18.20 9.83 -3.50
C LYS A 125 17.40 9.42 -2.27
N GLU A 126 17.11 10.38 -1.38
CA GLU A 126 16.34 10.11 -0.16
C GLU A 126 14.95 9.52 -0.46
N TRP A 127 14.29 10.01 -1.50
CA TRP A 127 12.97 9.55 -1.90
C TRP A 127 12.95 8.17 -2.60
N GLU A 128 14.10 7.63 -3.01
CA GLU A 128 14.22 6.28 -3.58
C GLU A 128 14.19 5.17 -2.51
N VAL A 129 14.29 5.54 -1.23
CA VAL A 129 14.14 4.59 -0.13
C VAL A 129 12.71 4.58 0.36
N ILE A 130 12.05 3.46 0.18
CA ILE A 130 10.63 3.30 0.51
C ILE A 130 10.42 2.08 1.40
N ILE A 131 9.70 2.27 2.50
CA ILE A 131 9.19 1.20 3.35
C ILE A 131 7.72 0.98 2.99
N ASP A 132 7.41 -0.18 2.45
CA ASP A 132 6.04 -0.58 2.14
C ASP A 132 5.50 -1.54 3.20
N ILE A 133 4.49 -1.11 3.94
CA ILE A 133 3.80 -1.91 4.94
C ILE A 133 2.36 -2.10 4.45
N PRO A 134 2.02 -3.31 3.96
CA PRO A 134 0.66 -3.60 3.54
C PRO A 134 -0.30 -3.55 4.73
N GLU A 135 -1.50 -3.08 4.48
CA GLU A 135 -2.58 -3.23 5.45
C GLU A 135 -2.99 -4.70 5.52
N PRO A 136 -3.24 -5.23 6.73
CA PRO A 136 -3.78 -6.57 6.85
C PRO A 136 -5.13 -6.63 6.14
N ILE A 137 -5.39 -7.72 5.44
CA ILE A 137 -6.72 -7.96 4.87
C ILE A 137 -7.63 -8.30 6.04
N SER A 138 -8.50 -7.38 6.44
CA SER A 138 -9.61 -7.71 7.32
C SER A 138 -10.77 -8.20 6.47
N PHE A 139 -11.21 -9.40 6.72
CA PHE A 139 -12.48 -9.93 6.19
C PHE A 139 -13.63 -9.59 7.13
N GLU A 140 -13.59 -8.43 7.78
CA GLU A 140 -14.69 -7.93 8.59
C GLU A 140 -15.88 -7.60 7.68
N THR A 141 -16.59 -8.62 7.33
CA THR A 141 -17.89 -8.52 6.66
C THR A 141 -18.96 -8.83 7.70
N HIS A 142 -19.67 -7.81 8.14
CA HIS A 142 -20.90 -8.00 8.92
C HIS A 142 -22.01 -8.48 7.98
N ILE A 143 -21.95 -9.74 7.60
CA ILE A 143 -23.00 -10.37 6.80
C ILE A 143 -23.82 -11.23 7.75
N SER A 144 -25.10 -10.89 7.89
CA SER A 144 -26.04 -11.73 8.59
C SER A 144 -26.39 -12.95 7.75
N VAL A 145 -26.18 -14.13 8.30
CA VAL A 145 -26.49 -15.42 7.68
C VAL A 145 -27.68 -16.03 8.38
N LEU A 146 -28.67 -16.47 7.61
CA LEU A 146 -29.77 -17.27 8.12
C LEU A 146 -29.30 -18.73 8.20
N THR A 147 -29.27 -19.28 9.41
CA THR A 147 -28.92 -20.68 9.67
C THR A 147 -30.09 -21.62 9.33
N GLU A 148 -29.79 -22.91 9.16
CA GLU A 148 -30.82 -23.90 8.82
C GLU A 148 -31.94 -24.01 9.88
N ASP A 149 -31.66 -23.70 11.13
CA ASP A 149 -32.60 -23.65 12.24
C ASP A 149 -33.34 -22.30 12.35
N GLY A 150 -33.18 -21.39 11.37
CA GLY A 150 -33.88 -20.12 11.24
C GLY A 150 -33.33 -18.98 12.13
N ARG A 151 -32.17 -19.16 12.74
CA ARG A 151 -31.49 -18.06 13.47
C ARG A 151 -30.71 -17.17 12.51
N VAL A 152 -30.54 -15.91 12.89
CA VAL A 152 -29.67 -14.95 12.18
C VAL A 152 -28.40 -14.81 12.98
N GLU A 153 -27.29 -15.19 12.39
CA GLU A 153 -25.96 -15.13 13.00
C GLU A 153 -25.02 -14.28 12.13
N ASP A 154 -24.00 -13.64 12.74
CA ASP A 154 -22.94 -13.01 11.96
C ASP A 154 -22.08 -14.09 11.29
N ILE A 155 -21.65 -13.87 10.04
CA ILE A 155 -20.83 -14.84 9.31
C ILE A 155 -19.52 -15.16 10.04
N ASN A 156 -19.03 -14.23 10.85
CA ASN A 156 -17.81 -14.41 11.64
C ASN A 156 -18.04 -15.34 12.85
N ASP A 157 -19.27 -15.49 13.32
CA ASP A 157 -19.68 -16.35 14.43
C ASP A 157 -20.16 -17.73 13.93
N SER A 158 -20.33 -17.88 12.62
CA SER A 158 -20.76 -19.14 12.01
C SER A 158 -19.57 -20.09 11.85
N ASP A 159 -19.82 -21.41 11.91
CA ASP A 159 -18.83 -22.47 11.66
C ASP A 159 -18.30 -22.49 10.20
N MET A 160 -18.43 -21.39 9.47
CA MET A 160 -17.91 -21.28 8.12
C MET A 160 -16.38 -21.18 8.11
N VAL A 161 -15.74 -21.83 7.14
CA VAL A 161 -14.27 -22.06 7.02
C VAL A 161 -13.41 -20.78 6.98
N PHE A 162 -14.03 -19.61 6.88
CA PHE A 162 -13.33 -18.31 6.77
C PHE A 162 -13.48 -17.40 7.99
N SER A 163 -13.95 -17.90 9.11
CA SER A 163 -14.01 -17.16 10.39
C SER A 163 -12.62 -16.99 11.03
N GLY A 164 -11.61 -16.57 10.29
CA GLY A 164 -10.27 -16.39 10.81
C GLY A 164 -9.55 -15.22 10.17
N LYS A 165 -8.82 -14.44 10.97
CA LYS A 165 -7.82 -13.51 10.45
C LYS A 165 -6.78 -14.33 9.71
N VAL A 166 -6.73 -14.21 8.39
CA VAL A 166 -5.62 -14.74 7.62
C VAL A 166 -4.47 -13.76 7.79
N SER A 167 -3.55 -14.12 8.69
CA SER A 167 -2.26 -13.44 8.88
C SER A 167 -1.30 -13.74 7.75
#